data_4115a537f557578198aa39d60eb2fdb4
#
_entry.id   4115a537f557578198aa39d60eb2fdb4
#
_cell.length_a   1.000
_cell.length_b   1.000
_cell.length_c   1.000
_cell.angle_alpha   90.00
_cell.angle_beta   90.00
_cell.angle_gamma   90.00
#
_symmetry.space_group_name_H-M   'P 1'
#
loop_
_entity.id
_entity.type
_entity.pdbx_description
1 polymer ?
#
loop_
_entity_poly.entity_id
_entity_poly.type
_entity_poly.pdbx_seq_one_letter_code
_entity_poly.pdbx_strand_id
1 'polypeptide(L)'
;MNKPAFKTGRQAIEALPASLRVGPFDFRIDKLSAQRAMGRDCFGEFSSCEGHLALQLDMPSAVKAADTLLHEAGHAIYATYALVEDDKEERIVGAFATAWAQVFRDNPWLLEWLRRSLR
;
A
#
# COMPACT_ATOMS: atom_id res chain seq x y z
N MET A 1 18.84 14.90 6.61
CA MET A 1 17.90 15.24 7.69
C MET A 1 16.61 14.49 7.59
N ASN A 2 16.11 13.98 8.71
CA ASN A 2 14.86 13.25 8.70
C ASN A 2 13.67 14.21 8.68
N LYS A 3 12.71 13.93 7.84
CA LYS A 3 11.47 14.69 7.82
C LYS A 3 10.61 14.33 9.02
N PRO A 4 9.75 15.24 9.48
CA PRO A 4 8.90 14.96 10.64
C PRO A 4 7.84 13.90 10.35
N ALA A 5 7.26 13.36 11.42
CA ALA A 5 6.13 12.47 11.31
C ALA A 5 4.94 13.21 10.67
N PHE A 6 4.10 12.45 9.97
CA PHE A 6 2.84 13.00 9.48
C PHE A 6 1.91 13.24 10.66
N LYS A 7 1.23 14.38 10.64
CA LYS A 7 0.32 14.76 11.71
C LYS A 7 -1.07 14.16 11.54
N THR A 8 -1.45 13.92 10.29
CA THR A 8 -2.79 13.41 9.97
C THR A 8 -2.70 12.30 8.94
N GLY A 9 -3.76 11.51 8.87
CA GLY A 9 -3.88 10.49 7.82
C GLY A 9 -3.91 11.11 6.45
N ARG A 10 -4.58 12.26 6.32
CA ARG A 10 -4.65 12.96 5.03
C ARG A 10 -3.27 13.39 4.55
N GLN A 11 -2.44 13.92 5.44
CA GLN A 11 -1.06 14.27 5.07
C GLN A 11 -0.29 13.05 4.55
N ALA A 12 -0.45 11.92 5.22
CA ALA A 12 0.24 10.70 4.82
C ALA A 12 -0.19 10.25 3.41
N ILE A 13 -1.50 10.28 3.14
CA ILE A 13 -2.00 9.87 1.83
C ILE A 13 -1.58 10.87 0.75
N GLU A 14 -1.66 12.17 1.03
CA GLU A 14 -1.27 13.19 0.05
C GLU A 14 0.21 13.09 -0.32
N ALA A 15 1.03 12.60 0.59
CA ALA A 15 2.47 12.46 0.36
C ALA A 15 2.84 11.24 -0.48
N LEU A 16 1.89 10.35 -0.76
CA LEU A 16 2.18 9.16 -1.56
C LEU A 16 2.47 9.54 -3.00
N PRO A 17 3.42 8.84 -3.65
CA PRO A 17 3.69 9.06 -5.07
C PRO A 17 2.57 8.49 -5.94
N ALA A 18 2.73 8.60 -7.25
CA ALA A 18 1.71 8.18 -8.20
C ALA A 18 1.59 6.67 -8.33
N SER A 19 2.65 5.92 -8.01
CA SER A 19 2.64 4.47 -8.22
C SER A 19 3.53 3.75 -7.22
N LEU A 20 3.26 2.45 -7.08
CA LEU A 20 4.05 1.50 -6.30
C LEU A 20 4.48 0.37 -7.22
N ARG A 21 5.77 0.07 -7.24
CA ARG A 21 6.30 -1.02 -8.06
C ARG A 21 6.23 -2.34 -7.29
N VAL A 22 5.52 -3.31 -7.84
CA VAL A 22 5.45 -4.66 -7.27
C VAL A 22 5.79 -5.66 -8.36
N GLY A 23 6.89 -6.38 -8.19
CA GLY A 23 7.41 -7.24 -9.24
C GLY A 23 7.70 -6.41 -10.49
N PRO A 24 7.26 -6.84 -11.66
CA PRO A 24 7.47 -6.09 -12.92
C PRO A 24 6.39 -5.04 -13.19
N PHE A 25 5.44 -4.83 -12.27
CA PHE A 25 4.28 -3.99 -12.53
C PHE A 25 4.29 -2.72 -11.70
N ASP A 26 3.84 -1.62 -12.31
CA ASP A 26 3.59 -0.37 -11.61
C ASP A 26 2.10 -0.26 -11.33
N PHE A 27 1.74 -0.29 -10.05
CA PHE A 27 0.35 -0.12 -9.64
C PHE A 27 0.10 1.35 -9.32
N ARG A 28 -0.88 1.93 -9.98
CA ARG A 28 -1.25 3.31 -9.75
C ARG A 28 -1.80 3.47 -8.33
N ILE A 29 -1.39 4.53 -7.65
CA ILE A 29 -1.92 4.86 -6.32
C ILE A 29 -2.94 5.97 -6.52
N ASP A 30 -4.23 5.65 -6.36
CA ASP A 30 -5.32 6.61 -6.48
C ASP A 30 -5.72 7.11 -5.10
N LYS A 31 -5.93 8.42 -4.99
CA LYS A 31 -6.31 9.06 -3.75
C LYS A 31 -7.77 9.49 -3.87
N LEU A 32 -8.64 8.84 -3.10
CA LEU A 32 -10.08 9.02 -3.24
C LEU A 32 -10.59 10.05 -2.24
N SER A 33 -11.45 10.96 -2.71
CA SER A 33 -12.18 11.83 -1.81
C SER A 33 -13.22 11.02 -1.04
N ALA A 34 -13.69 11.57 0.09
CA ALA A 34 -14.66 10.88 0.93
C ALA A 34 -15.94 10.52 0.15
N GLN A 35 -16.31 11.33 -0.83
CA GLN A 35 -17.51 11.10 -1.63
C GLN A 35 -17.37 9.92 -2.58
N ARG A 36 -16.17 9.59 -2.97
CA ARG A 36 -15.90 8.47 -3.86
C ARG A 36 -15.49 7.23 -3.10
N ALA A 37 -15.22 7.37 -1.83
CA ALA A 37 -14.99 6.24 -0.98
C ALA A 37 -16.29 5.47 -0.92
N MET A 38 -16.22 4.25 -1.35
CA MET A 38 -17.35 3.36 -1.47
C MET A 38 -18.02 3.17 -0.14
N GLY A 39 -18.93 3.99 0.22
CA GLY A 39 -19.62 3.95 1.49
C GLY A 39 -19.39 2.68 2.24
N ARG A 40 -19.17 2.72 3.48
CA ARG A 40 -18.79 1.68 4.39
C ARG A 40 -17.42 1.95 4.93
N ASP A 41 -16.96 1.08 5.74
CA ASP A 41 -15.68 1.14 6.44
C ASP A 41 -14.50 0.77 5.54
N CYS A 42 -14.59 1.11 4.26
CA CYS A 42 -13.55 0.77 3.31
C CYS A 42 -12.58 1.94 3.18
N PHE A 43 -11.38 1.77 3.67
CA PHE A 43 -10.35 2.81 3.58
C PHE A 43 -9.44 2.64 2.36
N GLY A 44 -9.50 1.48 1.73
CA GLY A 44 -8.72 1.22 0.53
C GLY A 44 -9.28 0.07 -0.27
N GLU A 45 -8.82 -0.04 -1.51
CA GLU A 45 -9.18 -1.17 -2.38
C GLU A 45 -8.05 -1.45 -3.35
N PHE A 46 -8.03 -2.66 -3.88
CA PHE A 46 -7.07 -3.09 -4.88
C PHE A 46 -7.81 -3.70 -6.06
N SER A 47 -7.38 -3.37 -7.27
CA SER A 47 -7.89 -4.00 -8.49
C SER A 47 -6.73 -4.42 -9.37
N SER A 48 -6.58 -5.73 -9.57
CA SER A 48 -5.56 -6.25 -10.47
C SER A 48 -5.89 -5.93 -11.93
N CYS A 49 -7.18 -5.93 -12.27
CA CYS A 49 -7.61 -5.63 -13.64
C CYS A 49 -7.32 -4.19 -14.03
N GLU A 50 -7.51 -3.26 -13.11
CA GLU A 50 -7.24 -1.85 -13.36
C GLU A 50 -5.81 -1.44 -12.99
N GLY A 51 -5.08 -2.32 -12.32
CA GLY A 51 -3.70 -2.08 -11.94
C GLY A 51 -3.54 -0.95 -10.93
N HIS A 52 -4.44 -0.88 -9.93
CA HIS A 52 -4.37 0.22 -8.97
C HIS A 52 -4.64 -0.19 -7.53
N LEU A 53 -4.12 0.65 -6.64
CA LEU A 53 -4.46 0.71 -5.23
C LEU A 53 -5.18 2.03 -5.02
N ALA A 54 -6.35 2.01 -4.40
CA ALA A 54 -7.09 3.23 -4.11
C ALA A 54 -7.17 3.41 -2.60
N LEU A 55 -6.85 4.61 -2.12
CA LEU A 55 -6.81 4.92 -0.69
C LEU A 55 -7.61 6.20 -0.42
N GLN A 56 -8.38 6.20 0.65
CA GLN A 56 -9.13 7.39 1.05
C GLN A 56 -8.21 8.50 1.52
N LEU A 57 -8.47 9.73 1.07
CA LEU A 57 -7.76 10.89 1.59
C LEU A 57 -8.05 11.11 3.06
N ASP A 58 -9.30 10.88 3.48
CA ASP A 58 -9.71 11.12 4.86
C ASP A 58 -9.45 9.92 5.75
N MET A 59 -8.18 9.54 5.84
CA MET A 59 -7.76 8.48 6.76
C MET A 59 -7.84 8.97 8.20
N PRO A 60 -8.30 8.11 9.13
CA PRO A 60 -8.40 8.50 10.54
C PRO A 60 -7.06 8.88 11.18
N SER A 61 -5.97 8.29 10.70
CA SER A 61 -4.64 8.57 11.26
C SER A 61 -3.56 8.17 10.26
N ALA A 62 -2.35 8.65 10.49
CA ALA A 62 -1.21 8.24 9.66
C ALA A 62 -0.90 6.75 9.85
N VAL A 63 -1.08 6.23 11.05
CA VAL A 63 -0.90 4.79 11.30
C VAL A 63 -1.91 3.98 10.48
N LYS A 64 -3.17 4.43 10.43
CA LYS A 64 -4.17 3.75 9.61
C LYS A 64 -3.84 3.84 8.13
N ALA A 65 -3.26 4.95 7.68
CA ALA A 65 -2.81 5.09 6.31
C ALA A 65 -1.72 4.07 5.99
N ALA A 66 -0.75 3.89 6.88
CA ALA A 66 0.30 2.90 6.70
C ALA A 66 -0.26 1.49 6.66
N ASP A 67 -1.12 1.17 7.62
CA ASP A 67 -1.76 -0.14 7.68
C ASP A 67 -2.53 -0.45 6.39
N THR A 68 -3.29 0.52 5.91
CA THR A 68 -4.11 0.34 4.70
C THR A 68 -3.24 0.20 3.45
N LEU A 69 -2.19 1.01 3.31
CA LEU A 69 -1.29 0.87 2.16
C LEU A 69 -0.64 -0.52 2.15
N LEU A 70 -0.14 -0.96 3.29
CA LEU A 70 0.49 -2.29 3.37
C LEU A 70 -0.50 -3.40 3.07
N HIS A 71 -1.75 -3.25 3.51
CA HIS A 71 -2.80 -4.22 3.24
C HIS A 71 -3.07 -4.33 1.74
N GLU A 72 -3.27 -3.19 1.07
CA GLU A 72 -3.55 -3.20 -0.37
C GLU A 72 -2.33 -3.62 -1.18
N ALA A 73 -1.13 -3.23 -0.74
CA ALA A 73 0.10 -3.70 -1.35
C ALA A 73 0.24 -5.22 -1.21
N GLY A 74 -0.22 -5.77 -0.09
CA GLY A 74 -0.28 -7.22 0.11
C GLY A 74 -1.13 -7.92 -0.95
N HIS A 75 -2.29 -7.34 -1.28
CA HIS A 75 -3.12 -7.86 -2.36
C HIS A 75 -2.39 -7.79 -3.71
N ALA A 76 -1.65 -6.72 -3.96
CA ALA A 76 -0.86 -6.59 -5.17
C ALA A 76 0.23 -7.68 -5.26
N ILE A 77 0.87 -7.97 -4.14
CA ILE A 77 1.86 -9.05 -4.05
C ILE A 77 1.19 -10.40 -4.33
N TYR A 78 0.05 -10.64 -3.69
CA TYR A 78 -0.69 -11.88 -3.84
C TYR A 78 -1.06 -12.12 -5.31
N ALA A 79 -1.56 -11.09 -5.98
CA ALA A 79 -1.93 -11.16 -7.39
C ALA A 79 -0.70 -11.32 -8.29
N THR A 80 0.35 -10.54 -8.03
CA THR A 80 1.56 -10.54 -8.87
C THR A 80 2.26 -11.90 -8.85
N TYR A 81 2.26 -12.56 -7.70
CA TYR A 81 2.94 -13.84 -7.53
C TYR A 81 1.99 -15.03 -7.68
N ALA A 82 0.76 -14.76 -8.11
CA ALA A 82 -0.25 -15.80 -8.39
C ALA A 82 -0.47 -16.74 -7.20
N LEU A 83 -0.53 -16.18 -6.00
CA LEU A 83 -0.79 -16.97 -4.80
C LEU A 83 -2.28 -17.34 -4.73
N VAL A 84 -2.59 -18.48 -4.13
CA VAL A 84 -3.96 -18.94 -3.94
C VAL A 84 -4.17 -19.39 -2.49
N GLU A 85 -5.44 -19.45 -2.08
CA GLU A 85 -5.79 -19.70 -0.67
C GLU A 85 -5.24 -21.00 -0.12
N ASP A 86 -5.14 -22.04 -0.96
CA ASP A 86 -4.67 -23.34 -0.51
C ASP A 86 -3.15 -23.54 -0.68
N ASP A 87 -2.42 -22.47 -0.99
CA ASP A 87 -0.96 -22.56 -1.02
C ASP A 87 -0.43 -22.86 0.37
N LYS A 88 0.64 -23.65 0.41
CA LYS A 88 1.28 -23.98 1.68
C LYS A 88 1.95 -22.75 2.27
N GLU A 89 2.01 -22.73 3.60
CA GLU A 89 2.60 -21.62 4.34
C GLU A 89 3.99 -21.25 3.84
N GLU A 90 4.86 -22.25 3.60
CA GLU A 90 6.21 -21.98 3.12
C GLU A 90 6.23 -21.25 1.78
N ARG A 91 5.32 -21.60 0.88
CA ARG A 91 5.23 -20.89 -0.41
C ARG A 91 4.80 -19.45 -0.21
N ILE A 92 3.82 -19.23 0.64
CA ILE A 92 3.31 -17.88 0.90
C ILE A 92 4.37 -17.02 1.58
N VAL A 93 4.98 -17.54 2.63
CA VAL A 93 6.02 -16.82 3.38
C VAL A 93 7.21 -16.51 2.47
N GLY A 94 7.65 -17.50 1.69
CA GLY A 94 8.75 -17.29 0.76
C GLY A 94 8.46 -16.24 -0.29
N ALA A 95 7.26 -16.29 -0.88
CA ALA A 95 6.85 -15.30 -1.88
C ALA A 95 6.79 -13.90 -1.27
N PHE A 96 6.21 -13.76 -0.08
CA PHE A 96 6.11 -12.45 0.57
C PHE A 96 7.49 -11.91 0.94
N ALA A 97 8.39 -12.75 1.44
CA ALA A 97 9.75 -12.30 1.77
C ALA A 97 10.46 -11.75 0.53
N THR A 98 10.43 -12.50 -0.55
CA THR A 98 11.04 -12.08 -1.82
C THR A 98 10.40 -10.81 -2.36
N ALA A 99 9.06 -10.76 -2.32
CA ALA A 99 8.31 -9.63 -2.84
C ALA A 99 8.59 -8.36 -2.04
N TRP A 100 8.57 -8.43 -0.71
CA TRP A 100 8.84 -7.24 0.10
C TRP A 100 10.27 -6.73 -0.08
N ALA A 101 11.24 -7.62 -0.21
CA ALA A 101 12.62 -7.21 -0.50
C ALA A 101 12.67 -6.43 -1.81
N GLN A 102 11.98 -6.91 -2.84
CA GLN A 102 11.90 -6.22 -4.13
C GLN A 102 11.16 -4.88 -3.99
N VAL A 103 10.04 -4.86 -3.28
CA VAL A 103 9.22 -3.66 -3.11
C VAL A 103 10.05 -2.54 -2.44
N PHE A 104 10.77 -2.87 -1.38
CA PHE A 104 11.59 -1.87 -0.70
C PHE A 104 12.77 -1.40 -1.56
N ARG A 105 13.35 -2.31 -2.34
CA ARG A 105 14.43 -1.94 -3.26
C ARG A 105 13.95 -0.97 -4.34
N ASP A 106 12.80 -1.26 -4.93
CA ASP A 106 12.32 -0.52 -6.10
C ASP A 106 11.45 0.69 -5.73
N ASN A 107 11.15 0.86 -4.45
CA ASN A 107 10.38 2.00 -3.95
C ASN A 107 11.12 2.64 -2.76
N PRO A 108 12.23 3.34 -3.03
CA PRO A 108 13.06 3.88 -1.95
C PRO A 108 12.33 4.88 -1.06
N TRP A 109 11.25 5.49 -1.55
CA TRP A 109 10.43 6.41 -0.78
C TRP A 109 9.65 5.71 0.34
N LEU A 110 9.43 4.39 0.22
CA LEU A 110 8.50 3.67 1.08
C LEU A 110 8.95 3.61 2.54
N LEU A 111 10.22 3.32 2.79
CA LEU A 111 10.74 3.24 4.16
C LEU A 111 10.60 4.59 4.88
N GLU A 112 10.93 5.67 4.20
CA GLU A 112 10.81 7.00 4.79
C GLU A 112 9.35 7.37 5.05
N TRP A 113 8.46 7.03 4.10
CA TRP A 113 7.03 7.26 4.27
C TRP A 113 6.48 6.47 5.47
N LEU A 114 6.87 5.19 5.60
CA LEU A 114 6.45 4.35 6.72
C LEU A 114 6.96 4.92 8.05
N ARG A 115 8.23 5.35 8.07
CA ARG A 115 8.80 5.95 9.28
C ARG A 115 7.99 7.18 9.73
N ARG A 116 7.59 8.00 8.78
CA ARG A 116 6.80 9.20 9.07
C ARG A 116 5.35 8.88 9.46
N SER A 117 4.81 7.78 8.94
CA SER A 117 3.42 7.37 9.20
C SER A 117 3.26 6.67 10.53
N LEU A 118 4.27 5.92 10.95
CA LEU A 118 4.18 5.03 12.12
C LEU A 118 4.69 5.65 13.41
N ARG A 119 5.11 6.90 13.38
CA ARG A 119 5.64 7.57 14.56
C ARG A 119 4.58 8.15 15.47
#